data_334a1f93003c58564d6a34fe82325bc6
#
_entry.id   334a1f93003c58564d6a34fe82325bc6
#
_cell.length_a   1.000
_cell.length_b   1.000
_cell.length_c   1.000
_cell.angle_alpha   90.00
_cell.angle_beta   90.00
_cell.angle_gamma   90.00
#
_symmetry.space_group_name_H-M   'P 1'
#
loop_
_entity.id
_entity.type
_entity.pdbx_description
1 polymer ?
#
loop_
_entity_poly.entity_id
_entity_poly.type
_entity_poly.pdbx_seq_one_letter_code
_entity_poly.pdbx_strand_id
1 'polypeptide(L)'
;VAVVLLAATLHAGWNVVVRAGSDRRRESALLLGGGAVIAVVVLPFLPGLPAAAWPYVIVSSLLNGLYFILVAEAYAHGGVALAYPLMRGVAPMMTSVAAWLLLGEALPTAAWIGIATICGGVVLLARRRGDADEAASVKFALANAVVIAAYTLNDAVGARVSQAPLAYTLWMFPLSAIPSMLWLLRRTSMRRPSLAEAARGLGGAGAGISAYALVLWAITRAPVAPVAALRETAILIGVVLARLFLGERPGRRGWGGAVAIAAGAVMLRLAPG
;
A
#
# COMPACT_ATOMS: atom_id res chain seq x y z
N VAL A 1 11.47 -12.47 4.35
CA VAL A 1 10.33 -12.29 5.26
C VAL A 1 10.56 -11.12 6.21
N ALA A 2 11.63 -11.07 7.01
CA ALA A 2 11.85 -10.02 8.03
C ALA A 2 11.76 -8.59 7.45
N VAL A 3 12.37 -8.34 6.28
CA VAL A 3 12.33 -7.03 5.59
C VAL A 3 10.90 -6.63 5.21
N VAL A 4 10.08 -7.58 4.74
CA VAL A 4 8.68 -7.31 4.38
C VAL A 4 7.82 -7.04 5.61
N LEU A 5 8.09 -7.73 6.73
CA LEU A 5 7.41 -7.45 8.01
C LEU A 5 7.81 -6.08 8.58
N LEU A 6 9.08 -5.68 8.44
CA LEU A 6 9.53 -4.33 8.79
C LEU A 6 8.81 -3.27 7.92
N ALA A 7 8.75 -3.50 6.60
CA ALA A 7 8.00 -2.63 5.69
C ALA A 7 6.51 -2.53 6.07
N ALA A 8 5.88 -3.66 6.44
CA ALA A 8 4.51 -3.71 6.91
C ALA A 8 4.32 -2.91 8.21
N THR A 9 5.27 -2.98 9.13
CA THR A 9 5.25 -2.22 10.40
C THR A 9 5.36 -0.71 10.15
N LEU A 10 6.30 -0.28 9.31
CA LEU A 10 6.43 1.13 8.90
C LEU A 10 5.16 1.62 8.22
N HIS A 11 4.58 0.78 7.34
CA HIS A 11 3.34 1.10 6.66
C HIS A 11 2.15 1.24 7.63
N ALA A 12 2.02 0.34 8.59
CA ALA A 12 0.99 0.45 9.63
C ALA A 12 1.19 1.68 10.53
N GLY A 13 2.43 1.96 10.90
CA GLY A 13 2.79 3.08 11.79
C GLY A 13 2.39 4.44 11.22
N TRP A 14 2.80 4.76 9.99
CA TRP A 14 2.42 6.06 9.40
C TRP A 14 0.90 6.18 9.18
N ASN A 15 0.21 5.08 8.87
CA ASN A 15 -1.25 5.10 8.75
C ASN A 15 -1.95 5.44 10.08
N VAL A 16 -1.43 4.95 11.20
CA VAL A 16 -1.95 5.31 12.54
C VAL A 16 -1.71 6.79 12.83
N VAL A 17 -0.53 7.32 12.49
CA VAL A 17 -0.21 8.75 12.67
C VAL A 17 -1.16 9.64 11.86
N VAL A 18 -1.42 9.30 10.60
CA VAL A 18 -2.38 10.05 9.76
C VAL A 18 -3.80 9.98 10.31
N ARG A 19 -4.21 8.83 10.86
CA ARG A 19 -5.55 8.68 11.47
C ARG A 19 -5.73 9.52 12.74
N ALA A 20 -4.66 9.78 13.47
CA ALA A 20 -4.69 10.60 14.67
C ALA A 20 -4.83 12.11 14.37
N GLY A 21 -4.61 12.54 13.13
CA GLY A 21 -4.77 13.93 12.69
C GLY A 21 -6.25 14.33 12.55
N SER A 22 -6.56 15.59 12.85
CA SER A 22 -7.93 16.15 12.83
C SER A 22 -8.46 16.38 11.41
N ASP A 23 -7.58 16.65 10.42
CA ASP A 23 -7.92 16.89 9.01
C ASP A 23 -7.14 15.93 8.09
N ARG A 24 -7.82 14.87 7.64
CA ARG A 24 -7.23 13.83 6.79
C ARG A 24 -6.71 14.36 5.45
N ARG A 25 -7.36 15.39 4.87
CA ARG A 25 -6.93 15.98 3.59
C ARG A 25 -5.62 16.72 3.78
N ARG A 26 -5.53 17.48 4.85
CA ARG A 26 -4.33 18.22 5.24
C ARG A 26 -3.17 17.26 5.56
N GLU A 27 -3.40 16.22 6.36
CA GLU A 27 -2.37 15.22 6.68
C GLU A 27 -1.88 14.50 5.41
N SER A 28 -2.78 14.16 4.48
CA SER A 28 -2.39 13.58 3.19
C SER A 28 -1.53 14.54 2.35
N ALA A 29 -1.87 15.84 2.34
CA ALA A 29 -1.07 16.86 1.64
C ALA A 29 0.32 17.01 2.25
N LEU A 30 0.41 17.02 3.57
CA LEU A 30 1.70 17.11 4.28
C LEU A 30 2.58 15.88 4.02
N LEU A 31 1.97 14.71 3.95
CA LEU A 31 2.65 13.46 3.60
C LEU A 31 3.17 13.49 2.16
N LEU A 32 2.35 13.89 1.20
CA LEU A 32 2.74 14.02 -0.20
C LEU A 32 3.86 15.07 -0.38
N GLY A 33 3.70 16.25 0.24
CA GLY A 33 4.70 17.32 0.22
C GLY A 33 6.01 16.90 0.91
N GLY A 34 5.91 16.22 2.05
CA GLY A 34 7.07 15.66 2.76
C GLY A 34 7.82 14.65 1.91
N GLY A 35 7.10 13.79 1.17
CA GLY A 35 7.69 12.83 0.24
C GLY A 35 8.45 13.50 -0.91
N ALA A 36 7.88 14.57 -1.47
CA ALA A 36 8.54 15.36 -2.50
C ALA A 36 9.82 16.04 -1.97
N VAL A 37 9.77 16.62 -0.76
CA VAL A 37 10.95 17.21 -0.11
C VAL A 37 12.05 16.16 0.11
N ILE A 38 11.70 14.99 0.67
CA ILE A 38 12.65 13.89 0.86
C ILE A 38 13.27 13.47 -0.47
N ALA A 39 12.45 13.34 -1.53
CA ALA A 39 12.94 12.96 -2.85
C ALA A 39 13.95 13.98 -3.40
N VAL A 40 13.62 15.28 -3.36
CA VAL A 40 14.52 16.35 -3.84
C VAL A 40 15.85 16.36 -3.07
N VAL A 41 15.82 16.11 -1.76
CA VAL A 41 17.02 16.09 -0.91
C VAL A 41 17.87 14.85 -1.12
N VAL A 42 17.24 13.67 -1.28
CA VAL A 42 17.94 12.37 -1.26
C VAL A 42 18.38 11.92 -2.67
N LEU A 43 17.57 12.20 -3.71
CA LEU A 43 17.85 11.76 -5.08
C LEU A 43 19.25 12.16 -5.62
N PRO A 44 19.78 13.37 -5.34
CA PRO A 44 21.13 13.75 -5.80
C PRO A 44 22.26 12.85 -5.29
N PHE A 45 22.03 12.12 -4.20
CA PHE A 45 23.02 11.23 -3.58
C PHE A 45 22.86 9.76 -3.99
N LEU A 46 21.86 9.47 -4.84
CA LEU A 46 21.59 8.12 -5.31
C LEU A 46 22.01 7.92 -6.76
N PRO A 47 22.23 6.67 -7.19
CA PRO A 47 22.47 6.36 -8.59
C PRO A 47 21.30 6.84 -9.46
N GLY A 48 21.60 7.43 -10.61
CA GLY A 48 20.59 7.76 -11.62
C GLY A 48 19.88 6.49 -12.12
N LEU A 49 18.62 6.64 -12.50
CA LEU A 49 17.89 5.52 -13.10
C LEU A 49 18.34 5.33 -14.56
N PRO A 50 18.54 4.07 -15.00
CA PRO A 50 18.77 3.77 -16.40
C PRO A 50 17.52 4.15 -17.23
N ALA A 51 17.72 4.55 -18.49
CA ALA A 51 16.63 4.95 -19.39
C ALA A 51 15.51 3.91 -19.47
N ALA A 52 15.87 2.63 -19.44
CA ALA A 52 14.92 1.51 -19.46
C ALA A 52 13.98 1.44 -18.25
N ALA A 53 14.29 2.09 -17.12
CA ALA A 53 13.44 2.10 -15.93
C ALA A 53 12.36 3.20 -15.99
N TRP A 54 12.56 4.27 -16.75
CA TRP A 54 11.64 5.42 -16.78
C TRP A 54 10.21 5.10 -17.25
N PRO A 55 9.98 4.24 -18.27
CA PRO A 55 8.61 3.85 -18.62
C PRO A 55 7.84 3.27 -17.44
N TYR A 56 8.49 2.45 -16.61
CA TYR A 56 7.87 1.85 -15.43
C TYR A 56 7.56 2.89 -14.36
N VAL A 57 8.44 3.86 -14.12
CA VAL A 57 8.20 4.97 -13.19
C VAL A 57 6.99 5.80 -13.64
N ILE A 58 6.90 6.12 -14.94
CA ILE A 58 5.79 6.90 -15.49
C ILE A 58 4.46 6.13 -15.37
N VAL A 59 4.44 4.87 -15.81
CA VAL A 59 3.25 4.02 -15.72
C VAL A 59 2.80 3.85 -14.28
N SER A 60 3.73 3.61 -13.35
CA SER A 60 3.40 3.51 -11.93
C SER A 60 2.79 4.80 -11.38
N SER A 61 3.36 5.95 -11.76
CA SER A 61 2.84 7.25 -11.32
C SER A 61 1.42 7.51 -11.80
N LEU A 62 1.10 7.13 -13.04
CA LEU A 62 -0.26 7.21 -13.59
C LEU A 62 -1.23 6.25 -12.89
N LEU A 63 -0.80 4.99 -12.69
CA LEU A 63 -1.60 3.99 -11.96
C LEU A 63 -1.86 4.41 -10.52
N ASN A 64 -0.88 5.01 -9.84
CA ASN A 64 -1.08 5.56 -8.51
C ASN A 64 -2.05 6.75 -8.50
N GLY A 65 -2.04 7.60 -9.52
CA GLY A 65 -3.06 8.64 -9.71
C GLY A 65 -4.47 8.05 -9.83
N LEU A 66 -4.64 7.03 -10.66
CA LEU A 66 -5.91 6.31 -10.82
C LEU A 66 -6.34 5.59 -9.52
N TYR A 67 -5.38 4.98 -8.81
CA TYR A 67 -5.59 4.39 -7.50
C TYR A 67 -6.27 5.36 -6.53
N PHE A 68 -5.77 6.61 -6.41
CA PHE A 68 -6.36 7.59 -5.50
C PHE A 68 -7.79 7.98 -5.89
N ILE A 69 -8.09 8.09 -7.18
CA ILE A 69 -9.44 8.37 -7.67
C ILE A 69 -10.39 7.22 -7.27
N LEU A 70 -10.01 5.99 -7.57
CA LEU A 70 -10.83 4.81 -7.25
C LEU A 70 -11.01 4.60 -5.75
N VAL A 71 -9.99 4.89 -4.93
CA VAL A 71 -10.12 4.88 -3.47
C VAL A 71 -11.14 5.90 -3.00
N ALA A 72 -11.08 7.14 -3.52
CA ALA A 72 -12.00 8.20 -3.14
C ALA A 72 -13.46 7.82 -3.47
N GLU A 73 -13.70 7.30 -4.67
CA GLU A 73 -15.03 6.84 -5.11
C GLU A 73 -15.50 5.64 -4.27
N ALA A 74 -14.65 4.64 -4.05
CA ALA A 74 -15.02 3.48 -3.22
C ALA A 74 -15.42 3.90 -1.79
N TYR A 75 -14.71 4.87 -1.21
CA TYR A 75 -15.02 5.36 0.14
C TYR A 75 -16.26 6.25 0.18
N ALA A 76 -16.54 6.99 -0.87
CA ALA A 76 -17.72 7.83 -0.97
C ALA A 76 -19.02 7.00 -0.95
N HIS A 77 -19.01 5.84 -1.62
CA HIS A 77 -20.19 4.99 -1.75
C HIS A 77 -20.40 3.98 -0.61
N GLY A 78 -19.36 3.37 -0.04
CA GLY A 78 -19.53 2.32 0.98
C GLY A 78 -18.67 2.47 2.24
N GLY A 79 -17.91 3.55 2.30
CA GLY A 79 -17.04 3.85 3.42
C GLY A 79 -15.80 2.94 3.50
N VAL A 80 -14.86 3.35 4.34
CA VAL A 80 -13.54 2.70 4.49
C VAL A 80 -13.65 1.27 5.01
N ALA A 81 -14.64 1.00 5.89
CA ALA A 81 -14.79 -0.30 6.54
C ALA A 81 -15.18 -1.43 5.57
N LEU A 82 -15.80 -1.11 4.43
CA LEU A 82 -16.12 -2.06 3.37
C LEU A 82 -15.03 -2.06 2.30
N ALA A 83 -14.74 -0.88 1.72
CA ALA A 83 -13.90 -0.76 0.54
C ALA A 83 -12.43 -1.12 0.80
N TYR A 84 -11.84 -0.66 1.91
CA TYR A 84 -10.42 -0.89 2.18
C TYR A 84 -10.04 -2.37 2.31
N PRO A 85 -10.76 -3.21 3.10
CA PRO A 85 -10.46 -4.63 3.15
C PRO A 85 -10.69 -5.35 1.82
N LEU A 86 -11.69 -4.93 1.02
CA LEU A 86 -11.94 -5.55 -0.29
C LEU A 86 -10.78 -5.30 -1.25
N MET A 87 -10.38 -4.02 -1.45
CA MET A 87 -9.30 -3.72 -2.38
C MET A 87 -7.95 -4.30 -1.91
N ARG A 88 -7.68 -4.31 -0.60
CA ARG A 88 -6.44 -4.84 -0.04
C ARG A 88 -6.40 -6.36 0.05
N GLY A 89 -7.54 -7.02 0.25
CA GLY A 89 -7.62 -8.47 0.32
C GLY A 89 -7.64 -9.15 -1.05
N VAL A 90 -8.22 -8.49 -2.06
CA VAL A 90 -8.29 -9.05 -3.42
C VAL A 90 -7.00 -8.79 -4.22
N ALA A 91 -6.38 -7.63 -4.05
CA ALA A 91 -5.20 -7.24 -4.84
C ALA A 91 -4.03 -8.22 -4.79
N PRO A 92 -3.60 -8.80 -3.64
CA PRO A 92 -2.49 -9.74 -3.63
C PRO A 92 -2.80 -11.05 -4.37
N MET A 93 -4.06 -11.51 -4.34
CA MET A 93 -4.47 -12.68 -5.12
C MET A 93 -4.38 -12.37 -6.61
N MET A 94 -4.89 -11.22 -7.06
CA MET A 94 -4.77 -10.78 -8.45
C MET A 94 -3.31 -10.62 -8.88
N THR A 95 -2.48 -10.02 -8.01
CA THR A 95 -1.03 -9.90 -8.23
C THR A 95 -0.38 -11.26 -8.39
N SER A 96 -0.76 -12.25 -7.57
CA SER A 96 -0.19 -13.59 -7.60
C SER A 96 -0.54 -14.33 -8.90
N VAL A 97 -1.81 -14.26 -9.30
CA VAL A 97 -2.27 -14.86 -10.59
C VAL A 97 -1.57 -14.16 -11.75
N ALA A 98 -1.48 -12.85 -11.76
CA ALA A 98 -0.85 -12.10 -12.83
C ALA A 98 0.69 -12.30 -12.86
N ALA A 99 1.35 -12.43 -11.70
CA ALA A 99 2.78 -12.76 -11.64
C ALA A 99 3.05 -14.17 -12.22
N TRP A 100 2.18 -15.12 -11.91
CA TRP A 100 2.26 -16.46 -12.50
C TRP A 100 2.09 -16.43 -14.02
N LEU A 101 1.06 -15.73 -14.52
CA LEU A 101 0.76 -15.70 -15.96
C LEU A 101 1.75 -14.84 -16.78
N LEU A 102 2.18 -13.69 -16.25
CA LEU A 102 2.93 -12.68 -17.00
C LEU A 102 4.43 -12.73 -16.73
N LEU A 103 4.84 -13.12 -15.52
CA LEU A 103 6.25 -13.19 -15.12
C LEU A 103 6.78 -14.62 -15.04
N GLY A 104 5.92 -15.64 -15.21
CA GLY A 104 6.29 -17.06 -15.11
C GLY A 104 6.66 -17.48 -13.68
N GLU A 105 6.24 -16.73 -12.66
CA GLU A 105 6.56 -17.05 -11.25
C GLU A 105 5.73 -18.25 -10.77
N ALA A 106 6.28 -19.45 -10.87
CA ALA A 106 5.64 -20.65 -10.32
C ALA A 106 5.74 -20.67 -8.79
N LEU A 107 4.61 -20.93 -8.13
CA LEU A 107 4.54 -21.05 -6.68
C LEU A 107 4.10 -22.46 -6.28
N PRO A 108 4.64 -23.03 -5.18
CA PRO A 108 4.14 -24.28 -4.64
C PRO A 108 2.73 -24.10 -4.07
N THR A 109 1.96 -25.19 -4.03
CA THR A 109 0.56 -25.18 -3.54
C THR A 109 0.44 -24.58 -2.13
N ALA A 110 1.40 -24.85 -1.25
CA ALA A 110 1.43 -24.29 0.10
C ALA A 110 1.49 -22.76 0.09
N ALA A 111 2.22 -22.14 -0.85
CA ALA A 111 2.27 -20.70 -1.01
C ALA A 111 0.91 -20.13 -1.49
N TRP A 112 0.25 -20.77 -2.44
CA TRP A 112 -1.10 -20.39 -2.88
C TRP A 112 -2.12 -20.47 -1.75
N ILE A 113 -2.09 -21.51 -0.92
CA ILE A 113 -2.95 -21.63 0.27
C ILE A 113 -2.66 -20.51 1.26
N GLY A 114 -1.37 -20.20 1.52
CA GLY A 114 -0.97 -19.09 2.39
C GLY A 114 -1.48 -17.74 1.90
N ILE A 115 -1.34 -17.45 0.60
CA ILE A 115 -1.85 -16.23 -0.04
C ILE A 115 -3.37 -16.15 0.09
N ALA A 116 -4.08 -17.23 -0.25
CA ALA A 116 -5.54 -17.28 -0.14
C ALA A 116 -6.02 -17.06 1.31
N THR A 117 -5.30 -17.61 2.28
CA THR A 117 -5.59 -17.46 3.70
C THR A 117 -5.41 -16.00 4.17
N ILE A 118 -4.33 -15.33 3.75
CA ILE A 118 -4.12 -13.90 4.02
C ILE A 118 -5.24 -13.07 3.38
N CYS A 119 -5.50 -13.27 2.10
CA CYS A 119 -6.51 -12.53 1.35
C CYS A 119 -7.91 -12.71 1.98
N GLY A 120 -8.28 -13.95 2.31
CA GLY A 120 -9.54 -14.27 2.99
C GLY A 120 -9.63 -13.61 4.36
N GLY A 121 -8.55 -13.63 5.14
CA GLY A 121 -8.46 -12.94 6.43
C GLY A 121 -8.68 -11.43 6.32
N VAL A 122 -8.10 -10.79 5.29
CA VAL A 122 -8.31 -9.36 5.05
C VAL A 122 -9.75 -9.07 4.61
N VAL A 123 -10.32 -9.86 3.70
CA VAL A 123 -11.71 -9.71 3.24
C VAL A 123 -12.69 -9.92 4.38
N LEU A 124 -12.40 -10.82 5.32
CA LEU A 124 -13.24 -11.05 6.51
C LEU A 124 -13.40 -9.79 7.39
N LEU A 125 -12.46 -8.86 7.31
CA LEU A 125 -12.52 -7.56 8.02
C LEU A 125 -13.53 -6.59 7.38
N ALA A 126 -13.97 -6.84 6.14
CA ALA A 126 -14.94 -5.98 5.46
C ALA A 126 -16.27 -5.96 6.19
N ARG A 127 -16.81 -4.76 6.43
CA ARG A 127 -18.11 -4.56 7.10
C ARG A 127 -19.07 -3.90 6.14
N ARG A 128 -20.16 -4.58 5.87
CA ARG A 128 -21.31 -4.05 5.14
C ARG A 128 -22.20 -3.26 6.12
N ARG A 129 -22.76 -2.16 5.63
CA ARG A 129 -23.70 -1.30 6.37
C ARG A 129 -25.14 -1.49 5.90
N GLY A 130 -25.34 -2.14 4.74
CA GLY A 130 -26.66 -2.32 4.13
C GLY A 130 -27.15 -1.10 3.35
N ASP A 131 -26.27 -0.15 3.04
CA ASP A 131 -26.62 1.06 2.30
C ASP A 131 -26.82 0.77 0.80
N ALA A 132 -27.69 1.55 0.14
CA ALA A 132 -28.05 1.35 -1.26
C ALA A 132 -26.87 1.43 -2.25
N ASP A 133 -25.81 2.16 -1.87
CA ASP A 133 -24.64 2.42 -2.71
C ASP A 133 -23.48 1.42 -2.52
N GLU A 134 -23.64 0.39 -1.65
CA GLU A 134 -22.57 -0.59 -1.41
C GLU A 134 -22.10 -1.31 -2.69
N ALA A 135 -23.00 -1.54 -3.65
CA ALA A 135 -22.66 -2.19 -4.91
C ALA A 135 -21.68 -1.33 -5.73
N ALA A 136 -21.86 -0.01 -5.74
CA ALA A 136 -20.90 0.92 -6.37
C ALA A 136 -19.55 0.91 -5.65
N SER A 137 -19.56 0.95 -4.32
CA SER A 137 -18.33 0.83 -3.51
C SER A 137 -17.56 -0.43 -3.83
N VAL A 138 -18.24 -1.59 -3.92
CA VAL A 138 -17.61 -2.87 -4.27
C VAL A 138 -16.99 -2.83 -5.67
N LYS A 139 -17.69 -2.26 -6.66
CA LYS A 139 -17.16 -2.11 -8.03
C LYS A 139 -15.88 -1.28 -8.04
N PHE A 140 -15.87 -0.11 -7.39
CA PHE A 140 -14.69 0.75 -7.31
C PHE A 140 -13.56 0.09 -6.51
N ALA A 141 -13.86 -0.63 -5.44
CA ALA A 141 -12.87 -1.36 -4.66
C ALA A 141 -12.22 -2.50 -5.46
N LEU A 142 -13.00 -3.26 -6.23
CA LEU A 142 -12.48 -4.31 -7.11
C LEU A 142 -11.68 -3.74 -8.28
N ALA A 143 -12.15 -2.67 -8.93
CA ALA A 143 -11.39 -1.96 -9.95
C ALA A 143 -10.05 -1.46 -9.39
N ASN A 144 -10.05 -0.95 -8.17
CA ASN A 144 -8.83 -0.52 -7.50
C ASN A 144 -7.90 -1.68 -7.15
N ALA A 145 -8.43 -2.86 -6.80
CA ALA A 145 -7.62 -4.06 -6.60
C ALA A 145 -6.86 -4.46 -7.88
N VAL A 146 -7.49 -4.31 -9.07
CA VAL A 146 -6.82 -4.48 -10.36
C VAL A 146 -5.69 -3.49 -10.55
N VAL A 147 -5.94 -2.20 -10.25
CA VAL A 147 -4.92 -1.15 -10.35
C VAL A 147 -3.75 -1.42 -9.40
N ILE A 148 -4.04 -1.88 -8.16
CA ILE A 148 -3.01 -2.26 -7.19
C ILE A 148 -2.16 -3.42 -7.74
N ALA A 149 -2.78 -4.44 -8.32
CA ALA A 149 -2.06 -5.56 -8.94
C ALA A 149 -1.20 -5.07 -10.12
N ALA A 150 -1.76 -4.22 -10.98
CA ALA A 150 -1.07 -3.68 -12.15
C ALA A 150 0.18 -2.86 -11.76
N TYR A 151 0.05 -1.89 -10.83
CA TYR A 151 1.23 -1.13 -10.41
C TYR A 151 2.23 -1.99 -9.64
N THR A 152 1.77 -2.98 -8.85
CA THR A 152 2.69 -3.86 -8.12
C THR A 152 3.56 -4.68 -9.06
N LEU A 153 2.99 -5.21 -10.15
CA LEU A 153 3.75 -5.93 -11.18
C LEU A 153 4.66 -5.00 -11.99
N ASN A 154 4.14 -3.85 -12.40
CA ASN A 154 4.92 -2.83 -13.10
C ASN A 154 6.14 -2.40 -12.28
N ASP A 155 5.95 -2.14 -10.99
CA ASP A 155 7.01 -1.74 -10.08
C ASP A 155 7.99 -2.87 -9.79
N ALA A 156 7.52 -4.12 -9.78
CA ALA A 156 8.38 -5.28 -9.65
C ALA A 156 9.37 -5.37 -10.81
N VAL A 157 8.89 -5.20 -12.03
CA VAL A 157 9.75 -5.17 -13.23
C VAL A 157 10.64 -3.92 -13.21
N GLY A 158 10.07 -2.75 -12.96
CA GLY A 158 10.80 -1.48 -12.92
C GLY A 158 11.91 -1.46 -11.87
N ALA A 159 11.66 -1.99 -10.67
CA ALA A 159 12.67 -2.11 -9.62
C ALA A 159 13.79 -3.08 -9.99
N ARG A 160 13.46 -4.20 -10.66
CA ARG A 160 14.46 -5.15 -11.18
C ARG A 160 15.31 -4.53 -12.30
N VAL A 161 14.69 -3.81 -13.24
CA VAL A 161 15.37 -3.11 -14.33
C VAL A 161 16.24 -1.96 -13.81
N SER A 162 15.74 -1.22 -12.82
CA SER A 162 16.47 -0.06 -12.26
C SER A 162 17.73 -0.44 -11.49
N GLN A 163 17.81 -1.65 -10.94
CA GLN A 163 18.83 -2.13 -9.98
C GLN A 163 19.00 -1.20 -8.76
N ALA A 164 18.14 -0.20 -8.62
CA ALA A 164 18.17 0.83 -7.57
C ALA A 164 16.76 1.07 -6.99
N PRO A 165 16.19 0.11 -6.21
CA PRO A 165 14.80 0.18 -5.73
C PRO A 165 14.48 1.46 -4.93
N LEU A 166 15.44 1.99 -4.18
CA LEU A 166 15.27 3.24 -3.43
C LEU A 166 15.15 4.46 -4.37
N ALA A 167 16.04 4.57 -5.36
CA ALA A 167 15.98 5.65 -6.35
C ALA A 167 14.68 5.55 -7.17
N TYR A 168 14.29 4.34 -7.58
CA TYR A 168 13.03 4.08 -8.26
C TYR A 168 11.83 4.59 -7.44
N THR A 169 11.76 4.21 -6.17
CA THR A 169 10.71 4.65 -5.24
C THR A 169 10.68 6.17 -5.11
N LEU A 170 11.84 6.80 -4.91
CA LEU A 170 11.93 8.24 -4.71
C LEU A 170 11.53 9.04 -5.96
N TRP A 171 11.80 8.56 -7.17
CA TRP A 171 11.31 9.19 -8.39
C TRP A 171 9.79 9.05 -8.58
N MET A 172 9.25 7.91 -8.21
CA MET A 172 7.81 7.63 -8.32
C MET A 172 6.98 8.56 -7.40
N PHE A 173 7.45 8.84 -6.17
CA PHE A 173 6.68 9.61 -5.19
C PHE A 173 6.34 11.03 -5.66
N PRO A 174 7.28 11.89 -6.09
CA PRO A 174 6.95 13.25 -6.55
C PRO A 174 6.07 13.23 -7.81
N LEU A 175 6.32 12.32 -8.75
CA LEU A 175 5.52 12.22 -9.97
C LEU A 175 4.08 11.81 -9.67
N SER A 176 3.85 10.90 -8.73
CA SER A 176 2.49 10.52 -8.27
C SER A 176 1.84 11.62 -7.43
N ALA A 177 2.64 12.42 -6.71
CA ALA A 177 2.16 13.48 -5.84
C ALA A 177 1.63 14.69 -6.63
N ILE A 178 2.18 15.00 -7.81
CA ILE A 178 1.81 16.17 -8.60
C ILE A 178 0.31 16.21 -8.91
N PRO A 179 -0.32 15.20 -9.54
CA PRO A 179 -1.75 15.22 -9.82
C PRO A 179 -2.61 15.29 -8.55
N SER A 180 -2.22 14.54 -7.52
CA SER A 180 -2.93 14.49 -6.24
C SER A 180 -2.86 15.83 -5.49
N MET A 181 -1.70 16.48 -5.50
CA MET A 181 -1.50 17.78 -4.89
C MET A 181 -2.26 18.88 -5.63
N LEU A 182 -2.25 18.88 -6.98
CA LEU A 182 -3.02 19.83 -7.79
C LEU A 182 -4.52 19.70 -7.54
N TRP A 183 -5.03 18.47 -7.43
CA TRP A 183 -6.42 18.23 -7.11
C TRP A 183 -6.78 18.72 -5.69
N LEU A 184 -5.90 18.47 -4.73
CA LEU A 184 -6.11 18.83 -3.33
C LEU A 184 -6.07 20.36 -3.13
N LEU A 185 -5.11 21.06 -3.76
CA LEU A 185 -4.98 22.51 -3.69
C LEU A 185 -6.20 23.26 -4.26
N ARG A 186 -6.88 22.67 -5.24
CA ARG A 186 -8.14 23.23 -5.78
C ARG A 186 -9.32 23.11 -4.82
N ARG A 187 -9.25 22.23 -3.81
CA ARG A 187 -10.37 21.89 -2.93
C ARG A 187 -10.17 22.25 -1.45
N THR A 188 -8.98 22.72 -1.09
CA THR A 188 -8.63 22.99 0.30
C THR A 188 -7.79 24.26 0.38
N SER A 189 -8.18 25.21 1.23
CA SER A 189 -7.31 26.34 1.53
C SER A 189 -6.18 25.87 2.45
N MET A 190 -4.95 25.97 1.97
CA MET A 190 -3.77 25.50 2.70
C MET A 190 -3.19 26.65 3.53
N ARG A 191 -3.39 26.63 4.84
CA ARG A 191 -2.60 27.47 5.75
C ARG A 191 -1.18 26.90 5.88
N ARG A 192 -0.22 27.73 6.23
CA ARG A 192 1.15 27.28 6.53
C ARG A 192 1.12 26.21 7.64
N PRO A 193 1.85 25.08 7.46
CA PRO A 193 1.92 24.06 8.49
C PRO A 193 2.70 24.56 9.71
N SER A 194 2.28 24.17 10.90
CA SER A 194 3.11 24.29 12.09
C SER A 194 4.33 23.37 12.00
N LEU A 195 5.35 23.62 12.80
CA LEU A 195 6.54 22.76 12.84
C LEU A 195 6.20 21.30 13.18
N ALA A 196 5.26 21.10 14.11
CA ALA A 196 4.79 19.77 14.49
C ALA A 196 4.05 19.05 13.33
N GLU A 197 3.22 19.78 12.58
CA GLU A 197 2.53 19.25 11.39
C GLU A 197 3.53 18.88 10.29
N ALA A 198 4.51 19.76 10.03
CA ALA A 198 5.57 19.49 9.05
C ALA A 198 6.42 18.28 9.45
N ALA A 199 6.80 18.17 10.72
CA ALA A 199 7.55 17.01 11.23
C ALA A 199 6.75 15.70 11.11
N ARG A 200 5.45 15.70 11.40
CA ARG A 200 4.58 14.53 11.18
C ARG A 200 4.49 14.17 9.70
N GLY A 201 4.31 15.16 8.82
CA GLY A 201 4.27 14.95 7.37
C GLY A 201 5.57 14.33 6.84
N LEU A 202 6.72 14.87 7.24
CA LEU A 202 8.05 14.33 6.87
C LEU A 202 8.28 12.93 7.44
N GLY A 203 7.97 12.72 8.72
CA GLY A 203 8.13 11.41 9.37
C GLY A 203 7.22 10.35 8.75
N GLY A 204 5.97 10.70 8.47
CA GLY A 204 5.03 9.82 7.77
C GLY A 204 5.47 9.49 6.34
N ALA A 205 5.94 10.50 5.60
CA ALA A 205 6.47 10.32 4.26
C ALA A 205 7.72 9.44 4.26
N GLY A 206 8.66 9.69 5.18
CA GLY A 206 9.87 8.88 5.33
C GLY A 206 9.54 7.41 5.65
N ALA A 207 8.59 7.16 6.55
CA ALA A 207 8.13 5.81 6.84
C ALA A 207 7.44 5.15 5.63
N GLY A 208 6.62 5.90 4.86
CA GLY A 208 5.95 5.42 3.66
C GLY A 208 6.93 5.07 2.54
N ILE A 209 7.88 5.96 2.26
CA ILE A 209 8.96 5.75 1.27
C ILE A 209 9.81 4.55 1.67
N SER A 210 10.25 4.48 2.93
CA SER A 210 11.06 3.36 3.43
C SER A 210 10.31 2.04 3.35
N ALA A 211 9.03 2.02 3.74
CA ALA A 211 8.18 0.84 3.62
C ALA A 211 8.09 0.35 2.18
N TYR A 212 7.86 1.27 1.23
CA TYR A 212 7.72 0.88 -0.17
C TYR A 212 9.05 0.47 -0.80
N ALA A 213 10.14 1.19 -0.54
CA ALA A 213 11.48 0.84 -1.00
C ALA A 213 11.94 -0.54 -0.49
N LEU A 214 11.61 -0.89 0.77
CA LEU A 214 11.89 -2.21 1.33
C LEU A 214 11.08 -3.32 0.64
N VAL A 215 9.83 -3.05 0.28
CA VAL A 215 9.00 -3.98 -0.51
C VAL A 215 9.62 -4.19 -1.89
N LEU A 216 9.96 -3.13 -2.62
CA LEU A 216 10.58 -3.23 -3.94
C LEU A 216 11.96 -3.91 -3.86
N TRP A 217 12.76 -3.59 -2.84
CA TRP A 217 14.01 -4.30 -2.60
C TRP A 217 13.79 -5.81 -2.37
N ALA A 218 12.76 -6.21 -1.63
CA ALA A 218 12.42 -7.61 -1.42
C ALA A 218 12.00 -8.29 -2.73
N ILE A 219 11.23 -7.62 -3.58
CA ILE A 219 10.77 -8.10 -4.89
C ILE A 219 11.95 -8.31 -5.87
N THR A 220 13.05 -7.55 -5.73
CA THR A 220 14.24 -7.82 -6.55
C THR A 220 14.97 -9.12 -6.16
N ARG A 221 14.61 -9.74 -5.04
CA ARG A 221 15.27 -10.93 -4.47
C ARG A 221 14.34 -12.11 -4.20
N ALA A 222 13.04 -11.94 -4.43
CA ALA A 222 12.02 -12.95 -4.17
C ALA A 222 10.88 -12.81 -5.19
N PRO A 223 10.04 -13.84 -5.37
CA PRO A 223 8.83 -13.76 -6.18
C PRO A 223 7.90 -12.65 -5.68
N VAL A 224 7.20 -12.00 -6.61
CA VAL A 224 6.30 -10.86 -6.33
C VAL A 224 5.14 -11.27 -5.42
N ALA A 225 4.55 -12.43 -5.71
CA ALA A 225 3.32 -12.88 -5.07
C ALA A 225 3.44 -13.06 -3.53
N PRO A 226 4.43 -13.80 -2.98
CA PRO A 226 4.61 -13.90 -1.53
C PRO A 226 4.92 -12.56 -0.87
N VAL A 227 5.69 -11.69 -1.53
CA VAL A 227 6.02 -10.36 -0.99
C VAL A 227 4.77 -9.50 -0.92
N ALA A 228 3.94 -9.48 -1.97
CA ALA A 228 2.69 -8.74 -2.01
C ALA A 228 1.70 -9.22 -0.93
N ALA A 229 1.56 -10.54 -0.75
CA ALA A 229 0.69 -11.10 0.27
C ALA A 229 1.19 -10.81 1.70
N LEU A 230 2.49 -11.01 1.97
CA LEU A 230 3.08 -10.71 3.28
C LEU A 230 2.98 -9.23 3.65
N ARG A 231 2.97 -8.31 2.68
CA ARG A 231 2.74 -6.88 2.94
C ARG A 231 1.40 -6.63 3.63
N GLU A 232 0.39 -7.48 3.41
CA GLU A 232 -0.92 -7.32 4.02
C GLU A 232 -0.92 -7.60 5.55
N THR A 233 0.15 -8.16 6.10
CA THR A 233 0.36 -8.22 7.56
C THR A 233 0.38 -6.83 8.20
N ALA A 234 0.60 -5.75 7.42
CA ALA A 234 0.43 -4.37 7.88
C ALA A 234 -0.97 -4.12 8.46
N ILE A 235 -2.01 -4.80 7.95
CA ILE A 235 -3.38 -4.68 8.45
C ILE A 235 -3.47 -5.30 9.85
N LEU A 236 -2.88 -6.48 10.06
CA LEU A 236 -2.78 -7.12 11.37
C LEU A 236 -2.08 -6.21 12.38
N ILE A 237 -0.91 -5.68 12.00
CA ILE A 237 -0.14 -4.74 12.83
C ILE A 237 -0.97 -3.49 13.12
N GLY A 238 -1.67 -2.95 12.11
CA GLY A 238 -2.57 -1.81 12.26
C GLY A 238 -3.70 -2.05 13.25
N VAL A 239 -4.31 -3.24 13.26
CA VAL A 239 -5.34 -3.64 14.24
C VAL A 239 -4.76 -3.67 15.65
N VAL A 240 -3.56 -4.23 15.82
CA VAL A 240 -2.88 -4.27 17.11
C VAL A 240 -2.53 -2.86 17.60
N LEU A 241 -1.95 -2.01 16.74
CA LEU A 241 -1.61 -0.63 17.08
C LEU A 241 -2.84 0.21 17.41
N ALA A 242 -3.93 0.05 16.65
CA ALA A 242 -5.19 0.75 16.93
C ALA A 242 -5.75 0.36 18.31
N ARG A 243 -5.65 -0.92 18.70
CA ARG A 243 -6.03 -1.37 20.03
C ARG A 243 -5.15 -0.76 21.13
N LEU A 244 -3.83 -0.73 20.93
CA LEU A 244 -2.87 -0.27 21.96
C LEU A 244 -2.89 1.25 22.13
N PHE A 245 -2.97 2.00 21.04
CA PHE A 245 -2.80 3.46 21.05
C PHE A 245 -4.11 4.24 20.93
N LEU A 246 -5.14 3.66 20.30
CA LEU A 246 -6.44 4.32 20.11
C LEU A 246 -7.55 3.71 20.98
N GLY A 247 -7.25 2.65 21.75
CA GLY A 247 -8.23 1.99 22.61
C GLY A 247 -9.35 1.24 21.85
N GLU A 248 -9.19 1.05 20.54
CA GLU A 248 -10.17 0.35 19.71
C GLU A 248 -10.26 -1.14 20.10
N ARG A 249 -11.47 -1.68 20.21
CA ARG A 249 -11.70 -3.09 20.53
C ARG A 249 -12.13 -3.84 19.27
N PRO A 250 -11.26 -4.65 18.65
CA PRO A 250 -11.66 -5.46 17.51
C PRO A 250 -12.71 -6.48 17.93
N GLY A 251 -13.81 -6.54 17.18
CA GLY A 251 -14.85 -7.56 17.39
C GLY A 251 -14.38 -8.93 16.91
N ARG A 252 -15.27 -9.97 17.01
CA ARG A 252 -14.98 -11.36 16.62
C ARG A 252 -14.40 -11.48 15.20
N ARG A 253 -14.97 -10.73 14.22
CA ARG A 253 -14.44 -10.67 12.84
C ARG A 253 -13.03 -10.08 12.77
N GLY A 254 -12.75 -9.05 13.57
CA GLY A 254 -11.43 -8.45 13.67
C GLY A 254 -10.37 -9.44 14.11
N TRP A 255 -10.66 -10.21 15.15
CA TRP A 255 -9.76 -11.26 15.63
C TRP A 255 -9.65 -12.44 14.66
N GLY A 256 -10.77 -12.87 14.05
CA GLY A 256 -10.76 -13.94 13.04
C GLY A 256 -9.90 -13.58 11.82
N GLY A 257 -10.05 -12.36 11.30
CA GLY A 257 -9.23 -11.85 10.22
C GLY A 257 -7.75 -11.75 10.60
N ALA A 258 -7.45 -11.25 11.80
CA ALA A 258 -6.09 -11.15 12.31
C ALA A 258 -5.40 -12.52 12.42
N VAL A 259 -6.11 -13.53 12.95
CA VAL A 259 -5.62 -14.92 13.06
C VAL A 259 -5.38 -15.52 11.67
N ALA A 260 -6.31 -15.33 10.74
CA ALA A 260 -6.16 -15.83 9.37
C ALA A 260 -4.93 -15.20 8.66
N ILE A 261 -4.75 -13.88 8.79
CA ILE A 261 -3.57 -13.18 8.21
C ILE A 261 -2.28 -13.74 8.82
N ALA A 262 -2.23 -13.92 10.15
CA ALA A 262 -1.06 -14.48 10.82
C ALA A 262 -0.78 -15.92 10.37
N ALA A 263 -1.81 -16.78 10.31
CA ALA A 263 -1.68 -18.16 9.87
C ALA A 263 -1.17 -18.25 8.42
N GLY A 264 -1.73 -17.46 7.50
CA GLY A 264 -1.28 -17.41 6.10
C GLY A 264 0.15 -16.92 5.95
N ALA A 265 0.59 -15.95 6.79
CA ALA A 265 1.98 -15.49 6.80
C ALA A 265 2.95 -16.58 7.27
N VAL A 266 2.56 -17.39 8.28
CA VAL A 266 3.33 -18.57 8.72
C VAL A 266 3.40 -19.61 7.61
N MET A 267 2.29 -19.91 6.93
CA MET A 267 2.26 -20.84 5.81
C MET A 267 3.20 -20.42 4.68
N LEU A 268 3.18 -19.13 4.31
CA LEU A 268 4.12 -18.58 3.32
C LEU A 268 5.59 -18.69 3.76
N ARG A 269 5.86 -18.55 5.06
CA ARG A 269 7.23 -18.68 5.61
C ARG A 269 7.73 -20.12 5.54
N LEU A 270 6.83 -21.10 5.71
CA LEU A 270 7.15 -22.54 5.73
C LEU A 270 7.01 -23.19 4.35
N ALA A 271 6.44 -22.52 3.37
CA ALA A 271 6.34 -23.02 2.01
C ALA A 271 7.75 -23.28 1.46
N PRO A 272 8.00 -24.43 0.81
CA PRO A 272 9.26 -24.71 0.13
C PRO A 272 9.49 -23.65 -0.94
N GLY A 273 10.73 -23.15 -1.04
CA GLY A 273 11.17 -22.17 -2.03
C GLY A 273 11.35 -22.78 -3.41
#